data_625b2bdb1dc1f405f26dc256ec4f5159
#
_entry.id   625b2bdb1dc1f405f26dc256ec4f5159
#
_cell.length_a   1.000
_cell.length_b   1.000
_cell.length_c   1.000
_cell.angle_alpha   90.00
_cell.angle_beta   90.00
_cell.angle_gamma   90.00
#
_symmetry.space_group_name_H-M   'P 1'
#
loop_
_entity.id
_entity.type
_entity.pdbx_description
1 polymer ?
#
loop_
_entity_poly.entity_id
_entity_poly.type
_entity_poly.pdbx_seq_one_letter_code
_entity_poly.pdbx_strand_id
1 'polypeptide(L)' 'SYPTTYVVDKNGNIVGEPIVGAITAKKQAETLQKLIDQAIANSKG' A
#
# COMPACT_ATOMS: atom_id res chain seq x y z
N SER A 1 -1.77 -16.75 -11.43
CA SER A 1 -1.23 -15.41 -11.13
C SER A 1 -1.42 -15.08 -9.66
N TYR A 2 -0.61 -14.21 -9.14
CA TYR A 2 -0.70 -13.78 -7.75
C TYR A 2 -1.49 -12.48 -7.66
N PRO A 3 -2.26 -12.28 -6.59
CA PRO A 3 -2.90 -11.01 -6.38
C PRO A 3 -1.85 -9.90 -6.25
N THR A 4 -2.16 -8.72 -6.74
CA THR A 4 -1.27 -7.57 -6.66
C THR A 4 -2.05 -6.39 -6.10
N THR A 5 -1.51 -5.77 -5.07
CA THR A 5 -2.17 -4.67 -4.38
C THR A 5 -1.35 -3.39 -4.54
N TYR A 6 -2.03 -2.32 -4.93
CA TYR A 6 -1.45 -0.98 -5.01
C TYR A 6 -2.09 -0.10 -3.95
N VAL A 7 -1.30 0.79 -3.38
CA VAL A 7 -1.83 1.85 -2.53
C VAL A 7 -1.67 3.16 -3.28
N VAL A 8 -2.74 3.94 -3.33
CA VAL A 8 -2.72 5.25 -3.99
C VAL A 8 -3.13 6.32 -2.98
N ASP A 9 -2.57 7.51 -3.13
CA ASP A 9 -2.95 8.64 -2.29
C ASP A 9 -4.19 9.35 -2.87
N LYS A 10 -4.63 10.42 -2.22
CA LYS A 10 -5.84 11.13 -2.63
C LYS A 10 -5.71 11.79 -4.01
N ASN A 11 -4.50 11.96 -4.50
CA ASN A 11 -4.25 12.54 -5.82
C ASN A 11 -4.10 11.48 -6.91
N GLY A 12 -4.26 10.20 -6.56
CA GLY A 12 -4.15 9.10 -7.50
C GLY A 12 -2.74 8.64 -7.77
N ASN A 13 -1.76 9.10 -6.99
CA ASN A 13 -0.38 8.69 -7.14
C ASN A 13 -0.11 7.40 -6.38
N ILE A 14 0.64 6.49 -7.00
CA ILE A 14 1.00 5.22 -6.36
C ILE A 14 2.01 5.51 -5.25
N VAL A 15 1.76 4.93 -4.09
CA VAL A 15 2.63 5.06 -2.91
C VAL A 15 3.42 3.76 -2.76
N GLY A 16 4.75 3.86 -2.87
CA GLY A 16 5.64 2.72 -2.71
C GLY A 16 5.54 1.70 -3.84
N GLU A 17 6.00 0.49 -3.55
CA GLU A 17 5.99 -0.61 -4.51
C GLU A 17 4.70 -1.42 -4.41
N PRO A 18 4.23 -2.03 -5.52
CA PRO A 18 3.09 -2.93 -5.43
C PRO A 18 3.40 -4.13 -4.53
N ILE A 19 2.40 -4.59 -3.79
CA ILE A 19 2.51 -5.78 -2.96
C ILE A 19 2.04 -6.96 -3.77
N VAL A 20 2.96 -7.89 -4.08
CA VAL A 20 2.66 -9.10 -4.83
C VAL A 20 2.45 -10.23 -3.83
N GLY A 21 1.30 -10.90 -3.89
CA GLY A 21 0.96 -12.01 -3.01
C GLY A 21 -0.21 -11.69 -2.10
N ALA A 22 -0.57 -12.66 -1.26
CA ALA A 22 -1.72 -12.52 -0.37
C ALA A 22 -1.45 -11.52 0.75
N ILE A 23 -2.32 -10.53 0.89
CA ILE A 23 -2.20 -9.52 1.96
C ILE A 23 -2.64 -10.07 3.31
N THR A 24 -3.10 -11.32 3.35
CA THR A 24 -3.42 -12.02 4.60
C THR A 24 -2.18 -12.51 5.32
N ALA A 25 -1.03 -12.63 4.64
CA ALA A 25 0.22 -12.97 5.28
C ALA A 25 0.66 -11.79 6.16
N LYS A 26 1.20 -12.11 7.34
CA LYS A 26 1.53 -11.08 8.33
C LYS A 26 2.44 -9.99 7.78
N LYS A 27 3.52 -10.38 7.08
CA LYS A 27 4.46 -9.40 6.53
C LYS A 27 3.82 -8.52 5.47
N GLN A 28 2.96 -9.10 4.63
CA GLN A 28 2.26 -8.35 3.60
C GLN A 28 1.27 -7.37 4.21
N ALA A 29 0.57 -7.78 5.27
CA ALA A 29 -0.36 -6.90 5.98
C ALA A 29 0.38 -5.73 6.64
N GLU A 30 1.55 -5.98 7.21
CA GLU A 30 2.38 -4.92 7.81
C GLU A 30 2.87 -3.93 6.75
N THR A 31 3.30 -4.45 5.60
CA THR A 31 3.75 -3.61 4.50
C THR A 31 2.59 -2.74 3.99
N LEU A 32 1.41 -3.33 3.84
CA LEU A 32 0.22 -2.60 3.41
C LEU A 32 -0.10 -1.47 4.40
N GLN A 33 -0.04 -1.74 5.70
CA GLN A 33 -0.34 -0.72 6.70
C GLN A 33 0.65 0.45 6.61
N LYS A 34 1.93 0.17 6.39
CA LYS A 34 2.93 1.23 6.23
C LYS A 34 2.64 2.11 5.02
N LEU A 35 2.23 1.50 3.91
CA LEU A 35 1.89 2.26 2.70
C LEU A 35 0.63 3.10 2.91
N ILE A 36 -0.35 2.57 3.63
CA ILE A 36 -1.56 3.32 3.96
C ILE A 36 -1.21 4.53 4.83
N ASP A 37 -0.36 4.33 5.83
CA ASP A 37 0.10 5.42 6.71
C ASP A 37 0.82 6.49 5.89
N GLN A 38 1.64 6.08 4.93
CA GLN A 38 2.35 7.01 4.06
C GLN A 38 1.38 7.79 3.17
N ALA A 39 0.37 7.11 2.63
CA ALA A 39 -0.64 7.78 1.80
C ALA A 39 -1.41 8.82 2.60
N ILE A 40 -1.73 8.51 3.85
CA ILE A 40 -2.39 9.45 4.76
C ILE A 40 -1.49 10.66 5.02
N ALA A 41 -0.22 10.43 5.29
CA ALA A 41 0.74 11.50 5.52
C ALA A 41 0.88 12.40 4.28
N ASN A 42 0.91 11.80 3.09
CA ASN A 42 0.96 12.56 1.83
C ASN A 42 -0.29 13.42 1.65
N SER A 43 -1.44 12.97 2.15
CA SER A 43 -2.70 13.70 2.02
C SER A 43 -2.76 14.93 2.92
N LYS A 44 -1.96 14.99 3.96
CA LYS A 44 -1.96 16.09 4.91
C LYS A 44 -1.06 17.25 4.49
N GLY A 45 -0.17 16.98 3.56
CA GLY A 45 0.84 17.93 3.12
C GLY A 45 0.39 19.00 2.13
#